data_2a256fd61337070a2d9ad4ac0301f79b
#
_entry.id   2a256fd61337070a2d9ad4ac0301f79b
#
_cell.length_a   1.000
_cell.length_b   1.000
_cell.length_c   1.000
_cell.angle_alpha   90.00
_cell.angle_beta   90.00
_cell.angle_gamma   90.00
#
_symmetry.space_group_name_H-M   'P 1'
#
loop_
_entity.id
_entity.type
_entity.pdbx_description
1 polymer ?
#
loop_
_entity_poly.entity_id
_entity_poly.type
_entity_poly.pdbx_seq_one_letter_code
_entity_poly.pdbx_strand_id
1 'polypeptide(L)'
;GSRFGTGIKQLAKMSDNGEIIMDYSIYDAKEAGFDKVVFVIRKDIEEEFKAVIGNRIGSQIEVEYVYQELTDLPEGFTVPEGRKKPWGTGQAVLACKDVVKEPFVIINADDYYGKEAFVKLHDFLVNGKQEGEVLNMAMAGFVLKNTVSENGAVTRGICTVDDNDMLTDVLETSGIAIEAEGTVVCDREEVKSWITPDVHVSMNMWAAYPEFLDKLESGFAESVSYTHLTL
;
A
#
# COMPACT_ATOMS: atom_id res chain seq x y z
N GLY A 1 -3.82 14.46 1.03
CA GLY A 1 -5.04 14.78 1.51
C GLY A 1 -5.40 16.17 1.96
N SER A 2 -6.12 16.92 1.10
CA SER A 2 -6.57 18.30 1.37
C SER A 2 -7.81 18.41 2.27
N ARG A 3 -8.29 17.31 2.86
CA ARG A 3 -9.53 17.29 3.68
C ARG A 3 -9.29 17.29 5.20
N PHE A 4 -8.08 17.06 5.64
CA PHE A 4 -7.68 17.17 7.05
C PHE A 4 -6.83 18.42 7.21
N GLY A 5 -7.18 19.31 8.12
CA GLY A 5 -6.51 20.59 8.37
C GLY A 5 -4.98 20.51 8.51
N THR A 6 -4.38 21.30 9.33
CA THR A 6 -2.93 21.29 9.59
C THR A 6 -2.56 20.07 10.46
N GLY A 7 -2.10 18.98 9.85
CA GLY A 7 -1.64 17.78 10.56
C GLY A 7 -1.36 16.59 9.62
N ILE A 8 -0.66 15.59 10.12
CA ILE A 8 -0.39 14.36 9.38
C ILE A 8 -1.67 13.51 9.43
N LYS A 9 -2.35 13.34 8.27
CA LYS A 9 -3.61 12.60 8.14
C LYS A 9 -3.53 11.20 8.79
N GLN A 10 -2.41 10.51 8.61
CA GLN A 10 -2.17 9.17 9.13
C GLN A 10 -2.11 9.09 10.66
N LEU A 11 -1.95 10.23 11.34
CA LEU A 11 -1.95 10.33 12.81
C LEU A 11 -3.29 10.79 13.38
N ALA A 12 -4.35 10.87 12.55
CA ALA A 12 -5.69 11.23 13.02
C ALA A 12 -6.22 10.17 13.98
N LYS A 13 -6.66 10.61 15.16
CA LYS A 13 -7.25 9.73 16.18
C LYS A 13 -8.59 9.17 15.70
N MET A 14 -8.76 7.88 15.85
CA MET A 14 -9.96 7.13 15.46
C MET A 14 -10.85 6.77 16.65
N SER A 15 -10.33 6.87 17.86
CA SER A 15 -11.05 6.53 19.09
C SER A 15 -10.83 7.57 20.19
N ASP A 16 -11.65 7.50 21.24
CA ASP A 16 -11.54 8.34 22.45
C ASP A 16 -10.25 8.06 23.23
N ASN A 17 -9.69 6.85 23.10
CA ASN A 17 -8.43 6.47 23.73
C ASN A 17 -7.21 6.94 22.92
N GLY A 18 -7.44 7.50 21.73
CA GLY A 18 -6.41 8.09 20.88
C GLY A 18 -5.72 7.12 19.93
N GLU A 19 -6.28 5.91 19.72
CA GLU A 19 -5.79 5.01 18.69
C GLU A 19 -5.96 5.64 17.30
N ILE A 20 -5.02 5.36 16.42
CA ILE A 20 -5.02 5.73 15.00
C ILE A 20 -5.22 4.47 14.15
N ILE A 21 -5.51 4.64 12.86
CA ILE A 21 -5.80 3.49 11.98
C ILE A 21 -4.66 2.48 11.90
N MET A 22 -3.40 2.95 11.96
CA MET A 22 -2.22 2.09 11.97
C MET A 22 -2.13 1.17 13.19
N ASP A 23 -2.64 1.59 14.36
CA ASP A 23 -2.61 0.74 15.56
C ASP A 23 -3.39 -0.56 15.33
N TYR A 24 -4.54 -0.46 14.65
CA TYR A 24 -5.36 -1.63 14.33
C TYR A 24 -4.67 -2.53 13.30
N SER A 25 -4.09 -1.95 12.25
CA SER A 25 -3.36 -2.72 11.22
C SER A 25 -2.14 -3.43 11.81
N ILE A 26 -1.39 -2.77 12.69
CA ILE A 26 -0.20 -3.37 13.35
C ILE A 26 -0.61 -4.44 14.36
N TYR A 27 -1.69 -4.21 15.10
CA TYR A 27 -2.24 -5.23 16.01
C TYR A 27 -2.62 -6.49 15.21
N ASP A 28 -3.38 -6.35 14.13
CA ASP A 28 -3.81 -7.46 13.28
C ASP A 28 -2.61 -8.17 12.63
N ALA A 29 -1.60 -7.45 12.17
CA ALA A 29 -0.37 -8.00 11.62
C ALA A 29 0.39 -8.84 12.67
N LYS A 30 0.56 -8.31 13.88
CA LYS A 30 1.21 -9.03 15.00
C LYS A 30 0.45 -10.30 15.36
N GLU A 31 -0.87 -10.23 15.48
CA GLU A 31 -1.72 -11.40 15.74
C GLU A 31 -1.67 -12.46 14.62
N ALA A 32 -1.36 -12.06 13.39
CA ALA A 32 -1.15 -12.95 12.25
C ALA A 32 0.25 -13.59 12.23
N GLY A 33 1.20 -13.09 13.03
CA GLY A 33 2.55 -13.65 13.15
C GLY A 33 3.69 -12.77 12.62
N PHE A 34 3.39 -11.53 12.17
CA PHE A 34 4.45 -10.57 11.83
C PHE A 34 5.10 -10.02 13.09
N ASP A 35 6.41 -9.88 13.08
CA ASP A 35 7.23 -9.52 14.25
C ASP A 35 7.96 -8.18 14.10
N LYS A 36 7.93 -7.57 12.90
CA LYS A 36 8.59 -6.31 12.60
C LYS A 36 7.74 -5.40 11.73
N VAL A 37 7.80 -4.10 12.01
CA VAL A 37 7.20 -3.03 11.20
C VAL A 37 8.28 -2.07 10.72
N VAL A 38 8.30 -1.79 9.41
CA VAL A 38 9.16 -0.77 8.81
C VAL A 38 8.27 0.39 8.35
N PHE A 39 8.43 1.55 8.95
CA PHE A 39 7.74 2.77 8.55
C PHE A 39 8.53 3.52 7.49
N VAL A 40 7.90 3.74 6.34
CA VAL A 40 8.44 4.63 5.30
C VAL A 40 7.85 6.01 5.50
N ILE A 41 8.67 6.95 5.88
CA ILE A 41 8.27 8.33 6.18
C ILE A 41 9.16 9.34 5.45
N ARG A 42 8.75 10.59 5.41
CA ARG A 42 9.64 11.69 5.02
C ARG A 42 10.44 12.14 6.23
N LYS A 43 11.66 12.60 5.99
CA LYS A 43 12.55 13.05 7.05
C LYS A 43 11.99 14.24 7.84
N ASP A 44 11.26 15.12 7.17
CA ASP A 44 10.71 16.34 7.78
C ASP A 44 9.60 16.09 8.82
N ILE A 45 8.97 14.89 8.82
CA ILE A 45 7.94 14.52 9.79
C ILE A 45 8.43 13.53 10.86
N GLU A 46 9.70 13.17 10.86
CA GLU A 46 10.26 12.12 11.72
C GLU A 46 9.98 12.33 13.21
N GLU A 47 10.30 13.52 13.73
CA GLU A 47 10.14 13.84 15.14
C GLU A 47 8.67 13.75 15.59
N GLU A 48 7.76 14.35 14.81
CA GLU A 48 6.32 14.29 15.10
C GLU A 48 5.79 12.87 15.02
N PHE A 49 6.20 12.12 13.99
CA PHE A 49 5.77 10.74 13.78
C PHE A 49 6.25 9.82 14.92
N LYS A 50 7.52 9.90 15.29
CA LYS A 50 8.10 9.12 16.40
C LYS A 50 7.49 9.48 17.75
N ALA A 51 7.15 10.74 17.99
CA ALA A 51 6.49 11.17 19.23
C ALA A 51 5.09 10.53 19.39
N VAL A 52 4.35 10.35 18.30
CA VAL A 52 3.02 9.74 18.33
C VAL A 52 3.07 8.21 18.32
N ILE A 53 3.92 7.63 17.47
CA ILE A 53 3.96 6.20 17.16
C ILE A 53 5.00 5.45 18.00
N GLY A 54 6.20 6.03 18.17
CA GLY A 54 7.39 5.31 18.61
C GLY A 54 7.21 4.57 19.94
N ASN A 55 6.77 5.26 20.98
CA ASN A 55 6.63 4.65 22.31
C ASN A 55 5.45 3.67 22.40
N ARG A 56 4.42 3.87 21.59
CA ARG A 56 3.20 3.07 21.66
C ARG A 56 3.34 1.76 20.91
N ILE A 57 3.88 1.79 19.72
CA ILE A 57 4.05 0.63 18.86
C ILE A 57 5.36 -0.10 19.16
N GLY A 58 6.45 0.61 19.41
CA GLY A 58 7.76 0.02 19.72
C GLY A 58 7.80 -0.83 21.00
N SER A 59 6.81 -0.68 21.90
CA SER A 59 6.66 -1.57 23.06
C SER A 59 5.98 -2.91 22.71
N GLN A 60 5.40 -3.05 21.52
CA GLN A 60 4.58 -4.18 21.13
C GLN A 60 5.21 -5.02 20.02
N ILE A 61 5.97 -4.41 19.13
CA ILE A 61 6.58 -5.03 17.96
C ILE A 61 7.89 -4.31 17.64
N GLU A 62 8.85 -4.98 16.98
CA GLU A 62 10.06 -4.33 16.48
C GLU A 62 9.73 -3.27 15.45
N VAL A 63 10.30 -2.07 15.59
CA VAL A 63 10.04 -0.92 14.71
C VAL A 63 11.31 -0.40 14.09
N GLU A 64 11.30 -0.21 12.78
CA GLU A 64 12.36 0.44 12.04
C GLU A 64 11.80 1.58 11.18
N TYR A 65 12.61 2.58 10.87
CA TYR A 65 12.22 3.73 10.07
C TYR A 65 13.14 3.86 8.86
N VAL A 66 12.54 4.04 7.70
CA VAL A 66 13.26 4.40 6.47
C VAL A 66 12.66 5.67 5.88
N TYR A 67 13.45 6.37 5.07
CA TYR A 67 13.04 7.66 4.57
C TYR A 67 12.87 7.62 3.06
N GLN A 68 11.78 8.23 2.58
CA GLN A 68 11.54 8.46 1.17
C GLN A 68 11.83 9.92 0.86
N GLU A 69 12.93 10.18 0.17
CA GLU A 69 13.32 11.53 -0.23
C GLU A 69 13.21 11.74 -1.76
N LEU A 70 12.96 12.97 -2.18
CA LEU A 70 12.89 13.30 -3.61
C LEU A 70 14.20 13.08 -4.34
N THR A 71 15.30 13.18 -3.60
CA THR A 71 16.67 13.04 -4.10
C THR A 71 17.14 11.59 -4.24
N ASP A 72 16.38 10.62 -3.72
CA ASP A 72 16.71 9.19 -3.79
C ASP A 72 16.36 8.67 -5.19
N LEU A 73 17.25 8.96 -6.12
CA LEU A 73 17.14 8.65 -7.54
C LEU A 73 18.30 7.75 -7.98
N PRO A 74 18.09 6.94 -9.02
CA PRO A 74 19.18 6.20 -9.63
C PRO A 74 20.28 7.13 -10.16
N GLU A 75 21.49 6.60 -10.32
CA GLU A 75 22.62 7.35 -10.86
C GLU A 75 22.29 7.97 -12.24
N GLY A 76 22.66 9.22 -12.42
CA GLY A 76 22.40 9.98 -13.66
C GLY A 76 21.08 10.72 -13.70
N PHE A 77 20.19 10.54 -12.70
CA PHE A 77 18.93 11.29 -12.62
C PHE A 77 19.03 12.44 -11.61
N THR A 78 18.30 13.50 -11.88
CA THR A 78 18.16 14.66 -10.99
C THR A 78 16.70 15.01 -10.78
N VAL A 79 16.37 15.63 -9.66
CA VAL A 79 15.01 16.09 -9.40
C VAL A 79 14.65 17.24 -10.36
N PRO A 80 13.58 17.11 -11.16
CA PRO A 80 13.14 18.20 -12.04
C PRO A 80 12.79 19.46 -11.25
N GLU A 81 13.07 20.61 -11.85
CA GLU A 81 12.74 21.89 -11.25
C GLU A 81 11.24 21.98 -10.91
N GLY A 82 10.94 22.43 -9.70
CA GLY A 82 9.55 22.57 -9.22
C GLY A 82 8.87 21.29 -8.74
N ARG A 83 9.49 20.11 -8.87
CA ARG A 83 8.89 18.85 -8.36
C ARG A 83 8.88 18.84 -6.82
N LYS A 84 7.70 18.62 -6.25
CA LYS A 84 7.48 18.52 -4.79
C LYS A 84 6.89 17.15 -4.36
N LYS A 85 6.41 16.36 -5.32
CA LYS A 85 5.77 15.07 -5.03
C LYS A 85 6.81 13.94 -5.10
N PRO A 86 6.75 12.97 -4.16
CA PRO A 86 7.55 11.73 -4.23
C PRO A 86 7.33 11.00 -5.57
N TRP A 87 8.20 10.04 -5.85
CA TRP A 87 8.20 9.26 -7.09
C TRP A 87 7.22 8.06 -7.07
N GLY A 88 6.33 8.01 -6.09
CA GLY A 88 5.30 7.01 -5.97
C GLY A 88 5.60 5.93 -4.93
N THR A 89 4.68 4.95 -4.86
CA THR A 89 4.74 3.86 -3.87
C THR A 89 5.92 2.91 -4.13
N GLY A 90 6.30 2.71 -5.40
CA GLY A 90 7.47 1.91 -5.75
C GLY A 90 8.77 2.45 -5.11
N GLN A 91 9.02 3.77 -5.18
CA GLN A 91 10.16 4.38 -4.50
C GLN A 91 10.09 4.20 -2.98
N ALA A 92 8.90 4.33 -2.38
CA ALA A 92 8.72 4.13 -0.96
C ALA A 92 9.10 2.71 -0.52
N VAL A 93 8.68 1.71 -1.29
CA VAL A 93 9.04 0.31 -1.02
C VAL A 93 10.53 0.06 -1.26
N LEU A 94 11.11 0.66 -2.30
CA LEU A 94 12.54 0.54 -2.60
C LEU A 94 13.42 1.11 -1.47
N ALA A 95 12.97 2.16 -0.77
CA ALA A 95 13.69 2.69 0.39
C ALA A 95 13.88 1.65 1.52
N CYS A 96 13.10 0.57 1.52
CA CYS A 96 13.22 -0.52 2.49
C CYS A 96 14.31 -1.56 2.14
N LYS A 97 14.94 -1.48 0.97
CA LYS A 97 15.83 -2.53 0.44
C LYS A 97 16.95 -2.93 1.39
N ASP A 98 17.52 -1.98 2.12
CA ASP A 98 18.63 -2.25 3.01
C ASP A 98 18.22 -2.87 4.36
N VAL A 99 16.95 -2.70 4.75
CA VAL A 99 16.42 -3.12 6.06
C VAL A 99 15.50 -4.33 5.99
N VAL A 100 14.82 -4.54 4.87
CA VAL A 100 13.92 -5.69 4.67
C VAL A 100 14.68 -6.82 3.99
N LYS A 101 14.96 -7.88 4.74
CA LYS A 101 15.72 -9.08 4.28
C LYS A 101 14.89 -10.37 4.39
N GLU A 102 13.68 -10.27 4.88
CA GLU A 102 12.75 -11.38 5.10
C GLU A 102 11.46 -11.16 4.28
N PRO A 103 10.64 -12.20 4.09
CA PRO A 103 9.33 -12.04 3.44
C PRO A 103 8.50 -10.97 4.14
N PHE A 104 7.77 -10.15 3.38
CA PHE A 104 7.12 -8.96 3.90
C PHE A 104 5.77 -8.68 3.25
N VAL A 105 4.96 -7.87 3.92
CA VAL A 105 3.70 -7.31 3.41
C VAL A 105 3.82 -5.80 3.31
N ILE A 106 3.36 -5.25 2.20
CA ILE A 106 3.23 -3.81 1.95
C ILE A 106 1.79 -3.40 2.23
N ILE A 107 1.59 -2.35 3.03
CA ILE A 107 0.28 -1.75 3.29
C ILE A 107 0.35 -0.22 3.23
N ASN A 108 -0.80 0.41 3.00
CA ASN A 108 -0.95 1.85 3.19
C ASN A 108 -1.16 2.17 4.67
N ALA A 109 -0.56 3.24 5.14
CA ALA A 109 -0.63 3.66 6.55
C ALA A 109 -1.99 4.24 6.96
N ASP A 110 -2.87 4.56 6.01
CA ASP A 110 -4.17 5.20 6.22
C ASP A 110 -5.37 4.32 5.79
N ASP A 111 -5.13 3.04 5.54
CA ASP A 111 -6.17 2.05 5.23
C ASP A 111 -6.28 0.99 6.35
N TYR A 112 -7.49 0.45 6.54
CA TYR A 112 -7.76 -0.67 7.41
C TYR A 112 -8.07 -1.92 6.59
N TYR A 113 -7.37 -3.02 6.85
CA TYR A 113 -7.41 -4.23 6.03
C TYR A 113 -8.13 -5.40 6.69
N GLY A 114 -8.22 -5.40 8.03
CA GLY A 114 -8.78 -6.49 8.81
C GLY A 114 -7.83 -7.68 8.98
N LYS A 115 -8.00 -8.39 10.08
CA LYS A 115 -7.11 -9.49 10.51
C LYS A 115 -6.98 -10.61 9.47
N GLU A 116 -8.09 -10.97 8.79
CA GLU A 116 -8.10 -12.09 7.85
C GLU A 116 -7.12 -11.89 6.68
N ALA A 117 -6.98 -10.66 6.18
CA ALA A 117 -6.05 -10.35 5.11
C ALA A 117 -4.60 -10.58 5.54
N PHE A 118 -4.23 -10.16 6.77
CA PHE A 118 -2.89 -10.42 7.31
C PHE A 118 -2.62 -11.91 7.50
N VAL A 119 -3.58 -12.68 8.03
CA VAL A 119 -3.42 -14.12 8.23
C VAL A 119 -3.20 -14.82 6.90
N LYS A 120 -4.01 -14.53 5.86
CA LYS A 120 -3.87 -15.16 4.54
C LYS A 120 -2.53 -14.84 3.88
N LEU A 121 -2.09 -13.58 3.95
CA LEU A 121 -0.80 -13.20 3.36
C LEU A 121 0.38 -13.74 4.17
N HIS A 122 0.28 -13.81 5.50
CA HIS A 122 1.29 -14.46 6.33
C HIS A 122 1.41 -15.95 5.98
N ASP A 123 0.29 -16.66 5.89
CA ASP A 123 0.28 -18.09 5.51
C ASP A 123 0.89 -18.31 4.12
N PHE A 124 0.61 -17.42 3.15
CA PHE A 124 1.25 -17.45 1.84
C PHE A 124 2.78 -17.32 1.95
N LEU A 125 3.27 -16.36 2.73
CA LEU A 125 4.70 -16.11 2.88
C LEU A 125 5.44 -17.23 3.62
N VAL A 126 4.82 -17.83 4.63
CA VAL A 126 5.44 -18.90 5.44
C VAL A 126 5.42 -20.24 4.70
N ASN A 127 4.35 -20.55 3.99
CA ASN A 127 4.20 -21.83 3.28
C ASN A 127 4.72 -21.79 1.85
N GLY A 128 4.90 -20.59 1.28
CA GLY A 128 5.47 -20.37 -0.03
C GLY A 128 6.98 -20.18 0.03
N LYS A 129 7.57 -20.03 -1.13
CA LYS A 129 8.98 -19.65 -1.29
C LYS A 129 9.21 -18.97 -2.64
N GLN A 130 10.26 -18.18 -2.71
CA GLN A 130 10.75 -17.65 -3.96
C GLN A 130 11.65 -18.71 -4.62
N GLU A 131 11.28 -19.16 -5.82
CA GLU A 131 12.07 -20.12 -6.59
C GLU A 131 12.25 -19.62 -8.04
N GLY A 132 13.48 -19.66 -8.52
CA GLY A 132 13.83 -19.27 -9.88
C GLY A 132 13.70 -17.74 -10.12
N GLU A 133 13.51 -17.38 -11.38
CA GLU A 133 13.51 -15.97 -11.84
C GLU A 133 12.13 -15.30 -11.79
N VAL A 134 11.07 -16.09 -11.70
CA VAL A 134 9.68 -15.58 -11.61
C VAL A 134 9.39 -15.20 -10.17
N LEU A 135 9.00 -13.94 -9.96
CA LEU A 135 8.64 -13.48 -8.62
C LEU A 135 7.33 -14.11 -8.15
N ASN A 136 7.37 -14.72 -6.97
CA ASN A 136 6.19 -15.24 -6.30
C ASN A 136 5.63 -14.15 -5.38
N MET A 137 4.45 -13.63 -5.70
CA MET A 137 3.80 -12.54 -4.97
C MET A 137 2.32 -12.84 -4.78
N ALA A 138 1.72 -12.29 -3.73
CA ALA A 138 0.29 -12.33 -3.53
C ALA A 138 -0.27 -10.94 -3.23
N MET A 139 -1.51 -10.70 -3.61
CA MET A 139 -2.26 -9.50 -3.26
C MET A 139 -3.54 -9.89 -2.52
N ALA A 140 -3.85 -9.18 -1.45
CA ALA A 140 -5.17 -9.30 -0.83
C ALA A 140 -6.21 -8.60 -1.70
N GLY A 141 -7.14 -9.39 -2.26
CA GLY A 141 -8.31 -8.88 -2.98
C GLY A 141 -9.47 -8.64 -2.00
N PHE A 142 -10.02 -7.44 -2.01
CA PHE A 142 -11.14 -7.05 -1.16
C PHE A 142 -12.44 -6.99 -1.97
N VAL A 143 -13.54 -7.44 -1.41
CA VAL A 143 -14.84 -7.34 -2.07
C VAL A 143 -15.26 -5.86 -2.14
N LEU A 144 -15.53 -5.35 -3.35
CA LEU A 144 -15.78 -3.93 -3.62
C LEU A 144 -16.79 -3.30 -2.66
N LYS A 145 -17.95 -3.93 -2.45
CA LYS A 145 -19.02 -3.40 -1.58
C LYS A 145 -18.59 -3.12 -0.15
N ASN A 146 -17.53 -3.82 0.33
CA ASN A 146 -16.97 -3.62 1.67
C ASN A 146 -15.93 -2.49 1.72
N THR A 147 -15.60 -1.88 0.58
CA THR A 147 -14.55 -0.85 0.45
C THR A 147 -15.05 0.51 -0.02
N VAL A 148 -16.33 0.63 -0.29
CA VAL A 148 -16.98 1.90 -0.67
C VAL A 148 -17.29 2.75 0.55
N SER A 149 -17.55 4.03 0.33
CA SER A 149 -17.87 5.00 1.37
C SER A 149 -19.23 5.64 1.11
N GLU A 150 -20.03 5.78 2.16
CA GLU A 150 -21.27 6.59 2.10
C GLU A 150 -20.99 8.09 1.92
N ASN A 151 -19.75 8.52 2.16
CA ASN A 151 -19.33 9.93 2.10
C ASN A 151 -18.80 10.36 0.73
N GLY A 152 -18.98 9.55 -0.32
CA GLY A 152 -18.60 9.88 -1.69
C GLY A 152 -17.91 8.73 -2.43
N ALA A 153 -17.72 8.95 -3.73
CA ALA A 153 -17.10 7.99 -4.62
C ALA A 153 -15.63 7.72 -4.23
N VAL A 154 -15.20 6.48 -4.46
CA VAL A 154 -13.84 6.00 -4.18
C VAL A 154 -13.08 5.66 -5.46
N THR A 155 -11.76 5.56 -5.36
CA THR A 155 -10.88 5.01 -6.41
C THR A 155 -10.34 3.67 -5.95
N ARG A 156 -10.44 2.63 -6.80
CA ARG A 156 -9.94 1.28 -6.51
C ARG A 156 -9.30 0.67 -7.76
N GLY A 157 -8.34 -0.22 -7.56
CA GLY A 157 -7.86 -1.10 -8.60
C GLY A 157 -8.80 -2.29 -8.75
N ILE A 158 -9.64 -2.29 -9.79
CA ILE A 158 -10.53 -3.43 -10.06
C ILE A 158 -9.68 -4.59 -10.59
N CYS A 159 -9.78 -5.74 -9.91
CA CYS A 159 -8.96 -6.91 -10.21
C CYS A 159 -9.69 -7.87 -11.15
N THR A 160 -8.95 -8.41 -12.10
CA THR A 160 -9.36 -9.61 -12.85
C THR A 160 -8.42 -10.76 -12.50
N VAL A 161 -8.99 -11.94 -12.37
CA VAL A 161 -8.25 -13.17 -12.06
C VAL A 161 -8.60 -14.27 -13.04
N ASP A 162 -7.70 -15.23 -13.25
CA ASP A 162 -7.98 -16.43 -14.03
C ASP A 162 -8.64 -17.54 -13.18
N ASP A 163 -8.90 -18.69 -13.77
CA ASP A 163 -9.55 -19.85 -13.13
C ASP A 163 -8.70 -20.48 -12.00
N ASN A 164 -7.47 -20.04 -11.82
CA ASN A 164 -6.55 -20.48 -10.77
C ASN A 164 -6.31 -19.42 -9.69
N ASP A 165 -7.17 -18.40 -9.64
CA ASP A 165 -7.03 -17.22 -8.76
C ASP A 165 -5.74 -16.40 -8.98
N MET A 166 -5.13 -16.52 -10.18
CA MET A 166 -3.97 -15.71 -10.54
C MET A 166 -4.44 -14.35 -11.04
N LEU A 167 -3.88 -13.28 -10.45
CA LEU A 167 -4.15 -11.92 -10.86
C LEU A 167 -3.67 -11.68 -12.29
N THR A 168 -4.59 -11.33 -13.19
CA THR A 168 -4.31 -11.08 -14.61
C THR A 168 -4.25 -9.60 -14.94
N ASP A 169 -5.02 -8.76 -14.24
CA ASP A 169 -5.00 -7.30 -14.44
C ASP A 169 -5.51 -6.54 -13.20
N VAL A 170 -5.11 -5.28 -13.09
CA VAL A 170 -5.59 -4.32 -12.09
C VAL A 170 -5.93 -3.01 -12.79
N LEU A 171 -7.21 -2.74 -12.95
CA LEU A 171 -7.71 -1.55 -13.64
C LEU A 171 -8.03 -0.44 -12.64
N GLU A 172 -7.13 0.54 -12.51
CA GLU A 172 -7.40 1.69 -11.65
C GLU A 172 -8.63 2.45 -12.14
N THR A 173 -9.64 2.51 -11.29
CA THR A 173 -10.97 3.04 -11.60
C THR A 173 -11.40 4.03 -10.54
N SER A 174 -11.73 5.25 -10.97
CA SER A 174 -12.25 6.32 -10.12
C SER A 174 -13.76 6.45 -10.24
N GLY A 175 -14.34 7.30 -9.39
CA GLY A 175 -15.78 7.56 -9.41
C GLY A 175 -16.65 6.38 -8.98
N ILE A 176 -16.08 5.40 -8.26
CA ILE A 176 -16.83 4.21 -7.86
C ILE A 176 -17.76 4.54 -6.70
N ALA A 177 -19.05 4.29 -6.91
CA ALA A 177 -20.07 4.33 -5.88
C ALA A 177 -21.10 3.20 -6.10
N ILE A 178 -21.80 2.82 -5.05
CA ILE A 178 -22.92 1.89 -5.13
C ILE A 178 -24.20 2.68 -4.86
N GLU A 179 -25.11 2.69 -5.85
CA GLU A 179 -26.40 3.36 -5.74
C GLU A 179 -27.38 2.55 -4.89
N ALA A 180 -28.51 3.18 -4.51
CA ALA A 180 -29.51 2.58 -3.61
C ALA A 180 -30.08 1.23 -4.09
N GLU A 181 -30.06 0.99 -5.41
CA GLU A 181 -30.52 -0.26 -6.03
C GLU A 181 -29.44 -1.34 -6.13
N GLY A 182 -28.23 -1.06 -5.60
CA GLY A 182 -27.09 -1.98 -5.67
C GLY A 182 -26.30 -1.90 -6.98
N THR A 183 -26.62 -0.96 -7.86
CA THR A 183 -25.90 -0.72 -9.12
C THR A 183 -24.57 -0.02 -8.82
N VAL A 184 -23.48 -0.53 -9.38
CA VAL A 184 -22.16 0.12 -9.30
C VAL A 184 -22.02 1.12 -10.44
N VAL A 185 -21.64 2.35 -10.09
CA VAL A 185 -21.26 3.39 -11.05
C VAL A 185 -19.76 3.69 -10.94
N CYS A 186 -19.13 4.07 -12.04
CA CYS A 186 -17.71 4.45 -12.07
C CYS A 186 -17.41 5.30 -13.30
N ASP A 187 -16.18 5.90 -13.35
CA ASP A 187 -15.76 6.77 -14.48
C ASP A 187 -15.19 5.99 -15.67
N ARG A 188 -14.81 4.71 -15.49
CA ARG A 188 -14.11 3.91 -16.49
C ARG A 188 -15.05 3.09 -17.35
N GLU A 189 -15.23 3.48 -18.62
CA GLU A 189 -16.20 2.87 -19.54
C GLU A 189 -16.02 1.35 -19.72
N GLU A 190 -14.77 0.88 -19.86
CA GLU A 190 -14.46 -0.54 -20.09
C GLU A 190 -14.84 -1.44 -18.90
N VAL A 191 -14.99 -0.86 -17.70
CA VAL A 191 -15.35 -1.57 -16.47
C VAL A 191 -16.85 -1.55 -16.23
N LYS A 192 -17.55 -0.51 -16.67
CA LYS A 192 -19.00 -0.30 -16.42
C LYS A 192 -19.89 -1.49 -16.82
N SER A 193 -19.49 -2.21 -17.87
CA SER A 193 -20.34 -3.29 -18.42
C SER A 193 -20.33 -4.58 -17.57
N TRP A 194 -19.34 -4.75 -16.69
CA TRP A 194 -19.17 -5.98 -15.92
C TRP A 194 -18.89 -5.79 -14.44
N ILE A 195 -18.68 -4.55 -13.98
CA ILE A 195 -18.47 -4.28 -12.56
C ILE A 195 -19.71 -4.61 -11.74
N THR A 196 -19.50 -5.32 -10.63
CA THR A 196 -20.55 -5.65 -9.66
C THR A 196 -20.09 -5.33 -8.25
N PRO A 197 -20.98 -5.25 -7.25
CA PRO A 197 -20.59 -5.05 -5.85
C PRO A 197 -19.67 -6.14 -5.29
N ASP A 198 -19.64 -7.32 -5.92
CA ASP A 198 -18.90 -8.49 -5.45
C ASP A 198 -17.54 -8.69 -6.15
N VAL A 199 -17.16 -7.82 -7.09
CA VAL A 199 -15.81 -7.90 -7.71
C VAL A 199 -14.72 -7.66 -6.68
N HIS A 200 -13.55 -8.25 -6.91
CA HIS A 200 -12.38 -8.02 -6.09
C HIS A 200 -11.65 -6.73 -6.50
N VAL A 201 -11.18 -6.01 -5.52
CA VAL A 201 -10.40 -4.78 -5.70
C VAL A 201 -9.10 -4.81 -4.92
N SER A 202 -8.09 -4.16 -5.45
CA SER A 202 -6.85 -3.87 -4.75
C SER A 202 -7.02 -2.66 -3.85
N MET A 203 -6.51 -2.78 -2.62
CA MET A 203 -6.27 -1.67 -1.69
C MET A 203 -4.78 -1.53 -1.36
N ASN A 204 -3.92 -1.95 -2.29
CA ASN A 204 -2.45 -1.91 -2.14
C ASN A 204 -1.91 -2.75 -0.97
N MET A 205 -2.50 -3.92 -0.70
CA MET A 205 -1.97 -4.88 0.25
C MET A 205 -1.30 -6.04 -0.49
N TRP A 206 0.04 -6.06 -0.48
CA TRP A 206 0.85 -7.00 -1.26
C TRP A 206 1.83 -7.76 -0.38
N ALA A 207 1.93 -9.06 -0.58
CA ALA A 207 2.95 -9.93 0.01
C ALA A 207 4.03 -10.25 -1.01
N ALA A 208 5.29 -10.14 -0.61
CA ALA A 208 6.44 -10.38 -1.47
C ALA A 208 7.63 -10.96 -0.68
N TYR A 209 8.59 -11.49 -1.43
CA TYR A 209 9.90 -11.91 -0.94
C TYR A 209 10.95 -10.83 -1.25
N PRO A 210 12.11 -10.82 -0.56
CA PRO A 210 13.13 -9.77 -0.72
C PRO A 210 13.61 -9.56 -2.16
N GLU A 211 13.58 -10.58 -3.00
CA GLU A 211 13.98 -10.54 -4.42
C GLU A 211 13.13 -9.56 -5.23
N PHE A 212 11.92 -9.24 -4.77
CA PHE A 212 11.10 -8.18 -5.35
C PHE A 212 11.79 -6.82 -5.30
N LEU A 213 12.52 -6.53 -4.21
CA LEU A 213 13.23 -5.25 -4.04
C LEU A 213 14.36 -5.09 -5.06
N ASP A 214 15.02 -6.17 -5.47
CA ASP A 214 16.05 -6.15 -6.52
C ASP A 214 15.42 -5.86 -7.91
N LYS A 215 14.27 -6.46 -8.19
CA LYS A 215 13.52 -6.18 -9.42
C LYS A 215 12.98 -4.75 -9.43
N LEU A 216 12.48 -4.28 -8.30
CA LEU A 216 11.97 -2.92 -8.16
C LEU A 216 13.08 -1.89 -8.40
N GLU A 217 14.29 -2.12 -7.85
CA GLU A 217 15.44 -1.25 -8.08
C GLU A 217 15.82 -1.19 -9.57
N SER A 218 15.92 -2.36 -10.22
CA SER A 218 16.27 -2.43 -11.64
C SER A 218 15.23 -1.75 -12.54
N GLY A 219 13.94 -1.82 -12.20
CA GLY A 219 12.86 -1.17 -12.94
C GLY A 219 12.65 0.30 -12.60
N PHE A 220 13.15 0.78 -11.46
CA PHE A 220 12.90 2.15 -11.02
C PHE A 220 13.55 3.20 -11.94
N ALA A 221 14.76 2.94 -12.43
CA ALA A 221 15.45 3.81 -13.38
C ALA A 221 14.63 4.03 -14.68
N GLU A 222 14.02 2.97 -15.20
CA GLU A 222 13.14 3.03 -16.36
C GLU A 222 11.91 3.88 -16.06
N SER A 223 11.24 3.64 -14.92
CA SER A 223 10.06 4.39 -14.46
C SER A 223 10.36 5.89 -14.30
N VAL A 224 11.51 6.25 -13.75
CA VAL A 224 11.95 7.66 -13.62
C VAL A 224 12.17 8.28 -14.99
N SER A 225 12.76 7.55 -15.96
CA SER A 225 12.95 8.02 -17.33
C SER A 225 11.63 8.42 -17.99
N TYR A 226 10.58 7.59 -17.90
CA TYR A 226 9.25 7.90 -18.43
C TYR A 226 8.65 9.14 -17.77
N THR A 227 8.82 9.29 -16.47
CA THR A 227 8.28 10.44 -15.73
C THR A 227 8.98 11.75 -16.11
N HIS A 228 10.26 11.70 -16.47
CA HIS A 228 10.99 12.88 -17.00
C HIS A 228 10.54 13.31 -18.39
N LEU A 229 10.02 12.39 -19.21
CA LEU A 229 9.56 12.67 -20.58
C LEU A 229 8.12 13.25 -20.60
N THR A 230 7.36 13.12 -19.53
CA THR A 230 5.95 13.53 -19.44
C THR A 230 5.72 14.83 -18.68
N LEU A 231 6.78 15.50 -18.25
CA LEU A 231 6.79 16.85 -17.69
C LEU A 231 7.30 17.84 -18.73
#